data_9e5e9552ce8c8c39c39ac21851521ec5
#
_entry.id   9e5e9552ce8c8c39c39ac21851521ec5
#
_cell.length_a   1.000
_cell.length_b   1.000
_cell.length_c   1.000
_cell.angle_alpha   90.00
_cell.angle_beta   90.00
_cell.angle_gamma   90.00
#
_symmetry.space_group_name_H-M   'P 1'
#
loop_
_entity.id
_entity.type
_entity.pdbx_description
1 polymer ?
#
loop_
_entity_poly.entity_id
_entity_poly.type
_entity_poly.pdbx_seq_one_letter_code
_entity_poly.pdbx_strand_id
1 'polypeptide(L)'
;MDLPSLLMAGSLDTLTSYFSVAFLVIFLPVSAVVYAVIPQKARKYFLLIASFAFFWLISGQLIAYLCLIIMGVHYFGLWLDRIQTQKSAALKAVPKEEKKALKKVYLHRSRRVLLFAAVLMIGGLLVIKYSPFFTTNVNSLLLLLNIPIQFDIPSYIMPIGISFFTLQAVSYLFDVYRGLIKADDNILRLALFMSFFPQIVEGPICRYGQTANQLWNVKQIEFENLKLGAVRILFGLMKKLVIADRLNPMIKQIFSHYDDYQGGIIALGAIAYTIQLYCDFSGTMDAVMGVAQIFGVTMPENFQRPFFSKSISEFWKRWHITLGTWFKDYIFYPVTMSKPMKNLTSSARKKLGNHFGPLLAGSIALFCVWFCNGLWHGSAWGYIFFGMYHFVLILSGNIIAPAVTAFNKKLHINSECFAYKVFQIVRTCILVVIGEMFFRAERLTTGLSMFGKMVTDFSFSSLNYELMKKLKIDMHDVMIVLVALAFIFVISVLNEKGICVRGAIAKRNVVIRWAAVYALIMFIIIFGAYGKGYVAVDPIYANF
;
A
#
# COMPACT_ATOMS: atom_id res chain seq x y z
N MET A 1 -22.80 9.74 -26.07
CA MET A 1 -21.61 10.19 -25.35
C MET A 1 -20.60 10.58 -26.40
N ASP A 2 -20.37 11.87 -26.56
CA ASP A 2 -19.45 12.36 -27.58
C ASP A 2 -18.02 12.17 -27.15
N LEU A 3 -17.16 11.66 -28.05
CA LEU A 3 -15.73 11.45 -27.79
C LEU A 3 -15.03 12.71 -27.21
N PRO A 4 -15.39 13.95 -27.62
CA PRO A 4 -14.91 15.17 -26.97
C PRO A 4 -15.34 15.32 -25.52
N SER A 5 -16.54 14.87 -25.13
CA SER A 5 -16.98 14.93 -23.73
C SER A 5 -16.29 13.88 -22.84
N LEU A 6 -15.84 12.77 -23.41
CA LEU A 6 -14.98 11.79 -22.75
C LEU A 6 -13.52 12.28 -22.61
N LEU A 7 -13.07 13.12 -23.53
CA LEU A 7 -11.69 13.64 -23.56
C LEU A 7 -11.55 15.02 -22.91
N MET A 8 -12.63 15.83 -22.90
CA MET A 8 -12.64 17.20 -22.39
C MET A 8 -13.50 17.42 -21.14
N ALA A 9 -14.38 16.47 -20.80
CA ALA A 9 -15.06 16.58 -19.54
C ALA A 9 -13.97 16.53 -18.46
N GLY A 10 -13.82 17.61 -17.78
CA GLY A 10 -13.06 17.70 -16.54
C GLY A 10 -13.62 16.83 -15.41
N SER A 11 -14.19 15.71 -15.74
CA SER A 11 -14.41 14.58 -14.88
C SER A 11 -13.10 13.77 -14.85
N LEU A 12 -12.06 14.37 -14.25
CA LEU A 12 -10.91 13.68 -13.68
C LEU A 12 -11.33 12.38 -12.96
N ASP A 13 -12.55 12.32 -12.50
CA ASP A 13 -13.18 11.20 -11.81
C ASP A 13 -13.30 9.91 -12.63
N THR A 14 -13.29 9.98 -13.97
CA THR A 14 -13.53 8.80 -14.81
C THR A 14 -12.28 7.96 -15.10
N LEU A 15 -11.07 8.51 -15.00
CA LEU A 15 -9.83 7.80 -15.29
C LEU A 15 -8.98 7.52 -14.02
N THR A 16 -9.28 8.13 -12.89
CA THR A 16 -8.54 7.99 -11.63
C THR A 16 -8.56 6.57 -11.07
N SER A 17 -9.55 5.77 -11.46
CA SER A 17 -9.67 4.37 -11.05
C SER A 17 -9.31 3.41 -12.19
N TYR A 18 -8.50 2.39 -11.89
CA TYR A 18 -8.25 1.26 -12.78
C TYR A 18 -9.50 0.41 -13.07
N PHE A 19 -10.59 0.69 -12.38
CA PHE A 19 -11.90 0.05 -12.59
C PHE A 19 -12.88 0.89 -13.40
N SER A 20 -12.47 2.06 -13.85
CA SER A 20 -13.30 2.89 -14.71
C SER A 20 -13.53 2.25 -16.07
N VAL A 21 -14.70 2.49 -16.67
CA VAL A 21 -15.02 2.04 -18.02
C VAL A 21 -14.03 2.62 -19.02
N ALA A 22 -13.64 3.89 -18.86
CA ALA A 22 -12.66 4.54 -19.72
C ALA A 22 -11.30 3.82 -19.69
N PHE A 23 -10.85 3.37 -18.52
CA PHE A 23 -9.60 2.62 -18.41
C PHE A 23 -9.72 1.20 -18.98
N LEU A 24 -10.73 0.43 -18.54
CA LEU A 24 -10.83 -1.01 -18.85
C LEU A 24 -11.29 -1.28 -20.29
N VAL A 25 -12.17 -0.43 -20.84
CA VAL A 25 -12.78 -0.68 -22.16
C VAL A 25 -12.11 0.12 -23.28
N ILE A 26 -11.48 1.25 -22.96
CA ILE A 26 -10.86 2.10 -23.99
C ILE A 26 -9.33 2.08 -23.84
N PHE A 27 -8.79 2.62 -22.73
CA PHE A 27 -7.35 2.85 -22.60
C PHE A 27 -6.54 1.55 -22.65
N LEU A 28 -6.93 0.55 -21.85
CA LEU A 28 -6.21 -0.73 -21.77
C LEU A 28 -6.27 -1.54 -23.07
N PRO A 29 -7.45 -1.77 -23.71
CA PRO A 29 -7.53 -2.49 -24.97
C PRO A 29 -6.80 -1.77 -26.11
N VAL A 30 -6.96 -0.46 -26.25
CA VAL A 30 -6.26 0.34 -27.27
C VAL A 30 -4.74 0.23 -27.04
N SER A 31 -4.29 0.39 -25.81
CA SER A 31 -2.86 0.24 -25.46
C SER A 31 -2.34 -1.15 -25.79
N ALA A 32 -3.10 -2.21 -25.49
CA ALA A 32 -2.70 -3.59 -25.77
C ALA A 32 -2.64 -3.87 -27.29
N VAL A 33 -3.60 -3.39 -28.06
CA VAL A 33 -3.63 -3.56 -29.53
C VAL A 33 -2.47 -2.80 -30.17
N VAL A 34 -2.26 -1.54 -29.84
CA VAL A 34 -1.14 -0.76 -30.38
C VAL A 34 0.20 -1.42 -30.03
N TYR A 35 0.37 -1.81 -28.77
CA TYR A 35 1.59 -2.51 -28.32
C TYR A 35 1.83 -3.83 -29.07
N ALA A 36 0.78 -4.59 -29.40
CA ALA A 36 0.91 -5.85 -30.12
C ALA A 36 1.37 -5.65 -31.58
N VAL A 37 0.89 -4.58 -32.23
CA VAL A 37 1.14 -4.29 -33.66
C VAL A 37 2.51 -3.66 -33.90
N ILE A 38 2.97 -2.78 -33.00
CA ILE A 38 4.23 -2.05 -33.20
C ILE A 38 5.46 -2.96 -33.09
N PRO A 39 6.57 -2.61 -33.81
CA PRO A 39 7.83 -3.37 -33.72
C PRO A 39 8.36 -3.45 -32.29
N GLN A 40 8.98 -4.58 -31.93
CA GLN A 40 9.50 -4.83 -30.59
C GLN A 40 10.40 -3.69 -30.04
N LYS A 41 11.26 -3.11 -30.90
CA LYS A 41 12.16 -2.02 -30.52
C LYS A 41 11.41 -0.75 -30.08
N ALA A 42 10.19 -0.52 -30.61
CA ALA A 42 9.37 0.66 -30.30
C ALA A 42 8.48 0.47 -29.06
N ARG A 43 8.19 -0.76 -28.63
CA ARG A 43 7.25 -1.07 -27.54
C ARG A 43 7.58 -0.37 -26.23
N LYS A 44 8.85 -0.30 -25.83
CA LYS A 44 9.29 0.40 -24.63
C LYS A 44 9.00 1.90 -24.67
N TYR A 45 9.17 2.52 -25.82
CA TYR A 45 8.85 3.94 -26.02
C TYR A 45 7.34 4.17 -26.04
N PHE A 46 6.60 3.24 -26.63
CA PHE A 46 5.13 3.29 -26.56
C PHE A 46 4.63 3.20 -25.12
N LEU A 47 5.15 2.26 -24.29
CA LEU A 47 4.78 2.17 -22.88
C LEU A 47 5.13 3.45 -22.13
N LEU A 48 6.26 4.09 -22.44
CA LEU A 48 6.63 5.38 -21.85
C LEU A 48 5.63 6.47 -22.23
N ILE A 49 5.31 6.60 -23.51
CA ILE A 49 4.35 7.59 -24.01
C ILE A 49 2.95 7.32 -23.42
N ALA A 50 2.49 6.08 -23.42
CA ALA A 50 1.21 5.70 -22.83
C ALA A 50 1.14 6.01 -21.33
N SER A 51 2.24 5.79 -20.60
CA SER A 51 2.34 6.11 -19.17
C SER A 51 2.29 7.61 -18.91
N PHE A 52 3.00 8.41 -19.69
CA PHE A 52 2.96 9.87 -19.57
C PHE A 52 1.59 10.42 -20.01
N ALA A 53 1.00 9.89 -21.08
CA ALA A 53 -0.35 10.26 -21.51
C ALA A 53 -1.39 9.92 -20.43
N PHE A 54 -1.32 8.72 -19.83
CA PHE A 54 -2.19 8.33 -18.72
C PHE A 54 -2.03 9.29 -17.53
N PHE A 55 -0.80 9.59 -17.13
CA PHE A 55 -0.57 10.51 -16.02
C PHE A 55 -1.04 11.94 -16.34
N TRP A 56 -0.86 12.41 -17.58
CA TRP A 56 -1.40 13.69 -18.03
C TRP A 56 -2.93 13.73 -17.94
N LEU A 57 -3.61 12.68 -18.35
CA LEU A 57 -5.07 12.59 -18.31
C LEU A 57 -5.64 12.65 -16.88
N ILE A 58 -4.90 12.12 -15.88
CA ILE A 58 -5.37 12.07 -14.48
C ILE A 58 -4.85 13.23 -13.61
N SER A 59 -3.72 13.82 -13.94
CA SER A 59 -3.06 14.85 -13.12
C SER A 59 -2.76 16.15 -13.87
N GLY A 60 -3.05 16.22 -15.16
CA GLY A 60 -2.88 17.41 -15.99
C GLY A 60 -1.46 18.00 -15.90
N GLN A 61 -1.37 19.30 -15.67
CA GLN A 61 -0.11 20.05 -15.59
C GLN A 61 0.86 19.56 -14.51
N LEU A 62 0.39 18.78 -13.52
CA LEU A 62 1.23 18.23 -12.47
C LEU A 62 2.22 17.15 -12.98
N ILE A 63 2.12 16.76 -14.26
CA ILE A 63 3.16 15.98 -14.95
C ILE A 63 4.54 16.67 -14.89
N ALA A 64 4.58 17.99 -14.82
CA ALA A 64 5.82 18.75 -14.64
C ALA A 64 6.54 18.35 -13.33
N TYR A 65 5.80 18.13 -12.26
CA TYR A 65 6.36 17.65 -10.99
C TYR A 65 6.96 16.25 -11.14
N LEU A 66 6.27 15.32 -11.80
CA LEU A 66 6.80 13.98 -12.09
C LEU A 66 8.10 14.06 -12.90
N CYS A 67 8.13 14.91 -13.94
CA CYS A 67 9.35 15.13 -14.74
C CYS A 67 10.51 15.69 -13.91
N LEU A 68 10.25 16.64 -13.01
CA LEU A 68 11.27 17.19 -12.11
C LEU A 68 11.82 16.11 -11.17
N ILE A 69 10.97 15.28 -10.59
CA ILE A 69 11.40 14.15 -9.76
C ILE A 69 12.25 13.17 -10.56
N ILE A 70 11.83 12.76 -11.76
CA ILE A 70 12.60 11.86 -12.63
C ILE A 70 13.98 12.44 -12.96
N MET A 71 14.05 13.70 -13.36
CA MET A 71 15.31 14.38 -13.64
C MET A 71 16.20 14.42 -12.39
N GLY A 72 15.65 14.83 -11.24
CA GLY A 72 16.39 14.87 -9.99
C GLY A 72 16.95 13.51 -9.61
N VAL A 73 16.13 12.46 -9.65
CA VAL A 73 16.53 11.08 -9.33
C VAL A 73 17.63 10.59 -10.28
N HIS A 74 17.52 10.90 -11.58
CA HIS A 74 18.53 10.54 -12.57
C HIS A 74 19.88 11.21 -12.28
N TYR A 75 19.91 12.52 -12.12
CA TYR A 75 21.16 13.24 -11.89
C TYR A 75 21.80 12.94 -10.53
N PHE A 76 21.02 12.84 -9.46
CA PHE A 76 21.55 12.42 -8.17
C PHE A 76 22.02 10.96 -8.17
N GLY A 77 21.33 10.08 -8.90
CA GLY A 77 21.74 8.71 -9.12
C GLY A 77 23.11 8.64 -9.80
N LEU A 78 23.29 9.34 -10.92
CA LEU A 78 24.57 9.43 -11.62
C LEU A 78 25.67 10.04 -10.75
N TRP A 79 25.35 11.05 -9.94
CA TRP A 79 26.33 11.64 -9.02
C TRP A 79 26.79 10.65 -7.95
N LEU A 80 25.86 9.90 -7.36
CA LEU A 80 26.19 8.85 -6.40
C LEU A 80 27.03 7.73 -7.01
N ASP A 81 26.69 7.27 -8.22
CA ASP A 81 27.42 6.23 -8.94
C ASP A 81 28.84 6.68 -9.31
N ARG A 82 29.00 7.94 -9.75
CA ARG A 82 30.32 8.54 -10.00
C ARG A 82 31.19 8.54 -8.74
N ILE A 83 30.62 8.87 -7.57
CA ILE A 83 31.35 8.80 -6.29
C ILE A 83 31.74 7.36 -5.95
N GLN A 84 30.89 6.38 -6.20
CA GLN A 84 31.20 4.95 -5.99
C GLN A 84 32.31 4.47 -6.92
N THR A 85 32.30 4.86 -8.18
CA THR A 85 33.31 4.54 -9.17
C THR A 85 34.65 5.15 -8.78
N GLN A 86 34.69 6.45 -8.43
CA GLN A 86 35.88 7.13 -7.92
C GLN A 86 36.46 6.47 -6.67
N LYS A 87 35.59 6.10 -5.72
CA LYS A 87 35.97 5.37 -4.52
C LYS A 87 36.63 4.03 -4.87
N SER A 88 36.04 3.26 -5.78
CA SER A 88 36.56 1.97 -6.19
C SER A 88 37.94 2.07 -6.83
N ALA A 89 38.15 3.07 -7.69
CA ALA A 89 39.44 3.37 -8.31
C ALA A 89 40.49 3.82 -7.27
N ALA A 90 40.13 4.77 -6.42
CA ALA A 90 41.03 5.28 -5.38
C ALA A 90 41.46 4.20 -4.37
N LEU A 91 40.56 3.30 -3.98
CA LEU A 91 40.88 2.20 -3.06
C LEU A 91 41.83 1.15 -3.67
N LYS A 92 41.91 1.05 -5.00
CA LYS A 92 42.89 0.19 -5.68
C LYS A 92 44.28 0.81 -5.68
N ALA A 93 44.39 2.15 -5.68
CA ALA A 93 45.64 2.89 -5.81
C ALA A 93 46.39 3.14 -4.48
N VAL A 94 45.75 2.90 -3.31
CA VAL A 94 46.37 3.19 -1.99
C VAL A 94 46.70 1.92 -1.19
N PRO A 95 47.73 1.96 -0.28
CA PRO A 95 48.08 0.90 0.63
C PRO A 95 46.92 0.51 1.57
N LYS A 96 46.97 -0.71 2.14
CA LYS A 96 45.90 -1.24 3.02
C LYS A 96 45.60 -0.33 4.22
N GLU A 97 46.60 0.33 4.76
CA GLU A 97 46.51 1.18 5.95
C GLU A 97 45.65 2.42 5.70
N GLU A 98 45.77 3.04 4.52
CA GLU A 98 45.02 4.24 4.13
C GLU A 98 43.59 3.95 3.67
N LYS A 99 43.30 2.71 3.25
CA LYS A 99 41.97 2.34 2.71
C LYS A 99 40.82 2.67 3.65
N LYS A 100 41.02 2.51 4.97
CA LYS A 100 39.98 2.79 5.98
C LYS A 100 39.63 4.27 6.05
N ALA A 101 40.65 5.15 6.05
CA ALA A 101 40.47 6.60 6.06
C ALA A 101 39.79 7.07 4.78
N LEU A 102 40.31 6.63 3.63
CA LEU A 102 39.78 6.99 2.31
C LEU A 102 38.34 6.54 2.13
N LYS A 103 38.00 5.30 2.55
CA LYS A 103 36.63 4.79 2.54
C LYS A 103 35.67 5.67 3.36
N LYS A 104 36.13 6.22 4.49
CA LYS A 104 35.33 7.13 5.33
C LYS A 104 35.05 8.46 4.62
N VAL A 105 36.02 9.01 3.89
CA VAL A 105 35.85 10.26 3.12
C VAL A 105 34.77 10.09 2.04
N TYR A 106 34.90 9.05 1.21
CA TYR A 106 33.92 8.78 0.16
C TYR A 106 32.53 8.46 0.71
N LEU A 107 32.45 7.75 1.83
CA LEU A 107 31.17 7.49 2.49
C LEU A 107 30.51 8.78 2.97
N HIS A 108 31.26 9.72 3.53
CA HIS A 108 30.75 11.03 3.94
C HIS A 108 30.23 11.83 2.74
N ARG A 109 30.99 11.84 1.65
CA ARG A 109 30.61 12.53 0.40
C ARG A 109 29.32 11.96 -0.18
N SER A 110 29.22 10.63 -0.34
CA SER A 110 28.01 9.96 -0.83
C SER A 110 26.82 10.23 0.08
N ARG A 111 27.02 10.20 1.41
CA ARG A 111 25.96 10.44 2.39
C ARG A 111 25.40 11.86 2.30
N ARG A 112 26.25 12.89 2.05
CA ARG A 112 25.79 14.27 1.88
C ARG A 112 24.92 14.40 0.63
N VAL A 113 25.32 13.79 -0.49
CA VAL A 113 24.55 13.82 -1.74
C VAL A 113 23.20 13.11 -1.55
N LEU A 114 23.20 11.92 -0.94
CA LEU A 114 21.97 11.18 -0.65
C LEU A 114 21.03 11.98 0.25
N LEU A 115 21.57 12.58 1.33
CA LEU A 115 20.77 13.37 2.27
C LEU A 115 20.14 14.58 1.56
N PHE A 116 20.91 15.29 0.75
CA PHE A 116 20.41 16.43 -0.01
C PHE A 116 19.31 16.02 -0.99
N ALA A 117 19.52 14.94 -1.75
CA ALA A 117 18.52 14.41 -2.66
C ALA A 117 17.25 13.95 -1.90
N ALA A 118 17.41 13.23 -0.78
CA ALA A 118 16.28 12.78 0.03
C ALA A 118 15.48 13.96 0.63
N VAL A 119 16.17 15.00 1.09
CA VAL A 119 15.52 16.23 1.60
C VAL A 119 14.72 16.92 0.49
N LEU A 120 15.24 17.00 -0.73
CA LEU A 120 14.49 17.58 -1.85
C LEU A 120 13.25 16.75 -2.21
N MET A 121 13.39 15.42 -2.31
CA MET A 121 12.28 14.53 -2.70
C MET A 121 11.21 14.43 -1.61
N ILE A 122 11.63 14.15 -0.38
CA ILE A 122 10.71 14.02 0.76
C ILE A 122 10.23 15.40 1.20
N GLY A 123 11.07 16.43 1.15
CA GLY A 123 10.71 17.81 1.49
C GLY A 123 9.60 18.36 0.59
N GLY A 124 9.67 18.11 -0.71
CA GLY A 124 8.58 18.44 -1.64
C GLY A 124 7.27 17.75 -1.27
N LEU A 125 7.31 16.45 -0.97
CA LEU A 125 6.15 15.71 -0.48
C LEU A 125 5.62 16.29 0.84
N LEU A 126 6.50 16.60 1.79
CA LEU A 126 6.12 17.18 3.09
C LEU A 126 5.45 18.54 2.93
N VAL A 127 5.97 19.42 2.08
CA VAL A 127 5.36 20.72 1.81
C VAL A 127 3.98 20.56 1.20
N ILE A 128 3.84 19.76 0.15
CA ILE A 128 2.58 19.64 -0.56
C ILE A 128 1.50 18.94 0.30
N LYS A 129 1.87 17.85 0.97
CA LYS A 129 0.90 17.00 1.69
C LYS A 129 0.64 17.41 3.13
N TYR A 130 1.66 17.94 3.84
CA TYR A 130 1.57 18.09 5.30
C TYR A 130 1.56 19.54 5.78
N SER A 131 1.86 20.54 4.94
CA SER A 131 1.81 21.94 5.37
C SER A 131 0.44 22.36 5.91
N PRO A 132 -0.74 21.94 5.34
CA PRO A 132 -2.03 22.27 5.93
C PRO A 132 -2.18 21.72 7.34
N PHE A 133 -1.75 20.48 7.58
CA PHE A 133 -1.78 19.84 8.89
C PHE A 133 -0.90 20.58 9.91
N PHE A 134 0.34 20.91 9.56
CA PHE A 134 1.23 21.64 10.45
C PHE A 134 0.70 23.04 10.76
N THR A 135 0.23 23.77 9.73
CA THR A 135 -0.33 25.12 9.93
C THR A 135 -1.57 25.08 10.82
N THR A 136 -2.48 24.12 10.62
CA THR A 136 -3.67 23.97 11.48
C THR A 136 -3.28 23.69 12.94
N ASN A 137 -2.29 22.80 13.17
CA ASN A 137 -1.86 22.50 14.54
C ASN A 137 -1.12 23.67 15.20
N VAL A 138 -0.30 24.43 14.44
CA VAL A 138 0.36 25.64 14.91
C VAL A 138 -0.67 26.70 15.28
N ASN A 139 -1.67 26.96 14.43
CA ASN A 139 -2.75 27.90 14.72
C ASN A 139 -3.54 27.49 15.97
N SER A 140 -3.82 26.20 16.13
CA SER A 140 -4.50 25.67 17.33
C SER A 140 -3.66 25.88 18.60
N LEU A 141 -2.34 25.69 18.51
CA LEU A 141 -1.43 25.93 19.63
C LEU A 141 -1.35 27.43 19.99
N LEU A 142 -1.24 28.31 18.98
CA LEU A 142 -1.21 29.76 19.19
C LEU A 142 -2.51 30.23 19.86
N LEU A 143 -3.65 29.72 19.42
CA LEU A 143 -4.95 30.01 20.04
C LEU A 143 -4.99 29.55 21.51
N LEU A 144 -4.49 28.33 21.79
CA LEU A 144 -4.40 27.82 23.17
C LEU A 144 -3.52 28.68 24.08
N LEU A 145 -2.46 29.27 23.51
CA LEU A 145 -1.52 30.15 24.20
C LEU A 145 -2.01 31.62 24.25
N ASN A 146 -3.23 31.92 23.75
CA ASN A 146 -3.79 33.26 23.61
C ASN A 146 -2.91 34.23 22.80
N ILE A 147 -2.19 33.72 21.80
CA ILE A 147 -1.39 34.52 20.87
C ILE A 147 -2.26 34.87 19.66
N PRO A 148 -2.51 36.16 19.37
CA PRO A 148 -3.44 36.61 18.32
C PRO A 148 -2.82 36.58 16.92
N ILE A 149 -2.03 35.55 16.62
CA ILE A 149 -1.41 35.34 15.31
C ILE A 149 -2.00 34.07 14.73
N GLN A 150 -2.47 34.13 13.49
CA GLN A 150 -2.91 32.97 12.72
C GLN A 150 -2.28 32.99 11.34
N PHE A 151 -1.85 31.84 10.87
CA PHE A 151 -1.28 31.65 9.55
C PHE A 151 -2.36 31.12 8.60
N ASP A 152 -2.36 31.59 7.37
CA ASP A 152 -3.22 31.05 6.32
C ASP A 152 -2.88 29.57 6.06
N ILE A 153 -3.91 28.73 5.99
CA ILE A 153 -3.74 27.30 5.72
C ILE A 153 -3.49 27.14 4.22
N PRO A 154 -2.29 26.68 3.81
CA PRO A 154 -1.97 26.53 2.39
C PRO A 154 -2.84 25.41 1.77
N SER A 155 -3.28 25.64 0.53
CA SER A 155 -4.00 24.64 -0.26
C SER A 155 -3.20 24.33 -1.53
N TYR A 156 -2.74 23.10 -1.66
CA TYR A 156 -1.99 22.62 -2.82
C TYR A 156 -2.75 21.53 -3.54
N ILE A 157 -2.70 21.56 -4.87
CA ILE A 157 -3.18 20.44 -5.69
C ILE A 157 -2.09 19.37 -5.69
N MET A 158 -2.45 18.15 -5.27
CA MET A 158 -1.50 17.03 -5.20
C MET A 158 -1.53 16.20 -6.49
N PRO A 159 -0.36 15.86 -7.06
CA PRO A 159 -0.29 14.84 -8.10
C PRO A 159 -0.76 13.49 -7.55
N ILE A 160 -1.62 12.80 -8.29
CA ILE A 160 -2.05 11.45 -7.92
C ILE A 160 -0.83 10.52 -7.89
N GLY A 161 -0.75 9.67 -6.86
CA GLY A 161 0.36 8.74 -6.69
C GLY A 161 1.67 9.33 -6.17
N ILE A 162 1.69 10.63 -5.74
CA ILE A 162 2.90 11.31 -5.26
C ILE A 162 3.62 10.53 -4.15
N SER A 163 2.88 9.93 -3.24
CA SER A 163 3.44 9.12 -2.15
C SER A 163 4.14 7.87 -2.67
N PHE A 164 3.58 7.22 -3.70
CA PHE A 164 4.13 5.98 -4.28
C PHE A 164 5.41 6.24 -5.08
N PHE A 165 5.38 7.17 -6.05
CA PHE A 165 6.58 7.42 -6.87
C PHE A 165 7.70 8.12 -6.08
N THR A 166 7.39 8.87 -5.00
CA THR A 166 8.42 9.40 -4.10
C THR A 166 9.15 8.26 -3.36
N LEU A 167 8.44 7.23 -2.87
CA LEU A 167 9.08 6.08 -2.25
C LEU A 167 9.93 5.28 -3.26
N GLN A 168 9.50 5.16 -4.51
CA GLN A 168 10.30 4.55 -5.58
C GLN A 168 11.58 5.36 -5.85
N ALA A 169 11.47 6.68 -5.97
CA ALA A 169 12.60 7.60 -6.14
C ALA A 169 13.64 7.46 -5.04
N VAL A 170 13.19 7.53 -3.78
CA VAL A 170 14.04 7.40 -2.60
C VAL A 170 14.72 6.03 -2.55
N SER A 171 13.97 4.94 -2.83
CA SER A 171 14.55 3.59 -2.83
C SER A 171 15.64 3.42 -3.90
N TYR A 172 15.43 3.96 -5.11
CA TYR A 172 16.44 3.93 -6.17
C TYR A 172 17.74 4.63 -5.75
N LEU A 173 17.65 5.85 -5.19
CA LEU A 173 18.82 6.60 -4.72
C LEU A 173 19.56 5.88 -3.59
N PHE A 174 18.82 5.27 -2.66
CA PHE A 174 19.40 4.46 -1.59
C PHE A 174 20.11 3.21 -2.13
N ASP A 175 19.53 2.54 -3.10
CA ASP A 175 20.11 1.32 -3.68
C ASP A 175 21.39 1.64 -4.46
N VAL A 176 21.42 2.75 -5.20
CA VAL A 176 22.65 3.27 -5.83
C VAL A 176 23.69 3.66 -4.76
N TYR A 177 23.30 4.39 -3.71
CA TYR A 177 24.20 4.76 -2.61
C TYR A 177 24.83 3.56 -1.93
N ARG A 178 24.07 2.48 -1.73
CA ARG A 178 24.56 1.22 -1.14
C ARG A 178 25.41 0.41 -2.10
N GLY A 179 25.37 0.71 -3.40
CA GLY A 179 26.03 -0.05 -4.45
C GLY A 179 25.33 -1.37 -4.77
N LEU A 180 24.04 -1.48 -4.44
CA LEU A 180 23.21 -2.64 -4.79
C LEU A 180 22.85 -2.65 -6.28
N ILE A 181 22.71 -1.47 -6.87
CA ILE A 181 22.50 -1.25 -8.30
C ILE A 181 23.46 -0.15 -8.78
N LYS A 182 23.78 -0.15 -10.06
CA LYS A 182 24.39 0.99 -10.74
C LYS A 182 23.31 2.00 -11.09
N ALA A 183 23.69 3.29 -11.13
CA ALA A 183 22.77 4.28 -11.65
C ALA A 183 22.50 4.01 -13.14
N ASP A 184 21.26 4.29 -13.53
CA ASP A 184 20.85 4.17 -14.92
C ASP A 184 21.32 5.42 -15.68
N ASP A 185 22.12 5.23 -16.71
CA ASP A 185 22.55 6.27 -17.64
C ASP A 185 21.46 6.68 -18.64
N ASN A 186 20.42 5.84 -18.79
CA ASN A 186 19.31 6.09 -19.68
C ASN A 186 18.10 6.65 -18.91
N ILE A 187 17.92 7.97 -18.99
CA ILE A 187 16.80 8.67 -18.34
C ILE A 187 15.42 8.15 -18.78
N LEU A 188 15.26 7.69 -20.03
CA LEU A 188 13.97 7.18 -20.53
C LEU A 188 13.61 5.84 -19.89
N ARG A 189 14.61 4.98 -19.58
CA ARG A 189 14.38 3.73 -18.86
C ARG A 189 13.97 4.01 -17.42
N LEU A 190 14.63 4.96 -16.75
CA LEU A 190 14.25 5.40 -15.41
C LEU A 190 12.86 6.05 -15.41
N ALA A 191 12.57 6.88 -16.41
CA ALA A 191 11.27 7.51 -16.58
C ALA A 191 10.15 6.48 -16.74
N LEU A 192 10.34 5.46 -17.57
CA LEU A 192 9.37 4.37 -17.74
C LEU A 192 9.15 3.60 -16.43
N PHE A 193 10.23 3.30 -15.68
CA PHE A 193 10.11 2.65 -14.38
C PHE A 193 9.27 3.48 -13.39
N MET A 194 9.48 4.79 -13.33
CA MET A 194 8.79 5.66 -12.38
C MET A 194 7.36 6.03 -12.80
N SER A 195 7.08 6.09 -14.10
CA SER A 195 5.80 6.52 -14.63
C SER A 195 4.87 5.39 -15.05
N PHE A 196 5.30 4.12 -15.02
CA PHE A 196 4.56 2.99 -15.58
C PHE A 196 3.10 2.99 -15.16
N PHE A 197 2.20 3.19 -16.14
CA PHE A 197 0.79 3.51 -15.90
C PHE A 197 0.03 2.50 -15.01
N PRO A 198 0.32 1.18 -15.01
CA PRO A 198 -0.38 0.29 -14.11
C PRO A 198 -0.07 0.52 -12.64
N GLN A 199 1.09 1.10 -12.29
CA GLN A 199 1.53 1.22 -10.89
C GLN A 199 1.53 2.65 -10.35
N ILE A 200 1.44 3.68 -11.20
CA ILE A 200 1.75 5.06 -10.79
C ILE A 200 0.71 5.66 -9.84
N VAL A 201 -0.56 5.26 -9.95
CA VAL A 201 -1.65 5.77 -9.09
C VAL A 201 -1.59 5.08 -7.73
N GLU A 202 -1.73 3.75 -7.76
CA GLU A 202 -1.85 2.90 -6.57
C GLU A 202 -1.36 1.49 -6.94
N GLY A 203 -0.06 1.27 -6.95
CA GLY A 203 0.52 -0.01 -7.32
C GLY A 203 1.47 -0.56 -6.26
N PRO A 204 1.98 -1.79 -6.44
CA PRO A 204 3.06 -2.28 -5.62
C PRO A 204 4.26 -1.32 -5.68
N ILE A 205 4.88 -1.02 -4.53
CA ILE A 205 6.08 -0.17 -4.48
C ILE A 205 7.29 -0.98 -4.96
N CYS A 206 7.43 -1.06 -6.29
CA CYS A 206 8.49 -1.83 -6.94
C CYS A 206 9.86 -1.19 -6.70
N ARG A 207 10.89 -2.06 -6.57
CA ARG A 207 12.28 -1.61 -6.62
C ARG A 207 12.75 -1.56 -8.07
N TYR A 208 13.69 -0.66 -8.36
CA TYR A 208 14.25 -0.52 -9.71
C TYR A 208 14.76 -1.86 -10.27
N GLY A 209 15.53 -2.61 -9.48
CA GLY A 209 16.05 -3.92 -9.86
C GLY A 209 15.01 -5.00 -10.14
N GLN A 210 13.76 -4.83 -9.69
CA GLN A 210 12.69 -5.82 -9.88
C GLN A 210 12.00 -5.69 -11.25
N THR A 211 11.74 -4.47 -11.71
CA THR A 211 10.85 -4.24 -12.86
C THR A 211 11.49 -3.45 -14.01
N ALA A 212 12.51 -2.62 -13.77
CA ALA A 212 13.07 -1.75 -14.81
C ALA A 212 13.61 -2.52 -16.03
N ASN A 213 14.29 -3.65 -15.82
CA ASN A 213 14.77 -4.48 -16.93
C ASN A 213 13.64 -5.16 -17.69
N GLN A 214 12.56 -5.57 -17.02
CA GLN A 214 11.38 -6.14 -17.66
C GLN A 214 10.68 -5.10 -18.54
N LEU A 215 10.55 -3.87 -18.04
CA LEU A 215 9.94 -2.74 -18.72
C LEU A 215 10.74 -2.27 -19.93
N TRP A 216 12.07 -2.38 -19.89
CA TRP A 216 12.93 -1.93 -21.00
C TRP A 216 13.16 -3.00 -22.07
N ASN A 217 13.20 -4.26 -21.67
CA ASN A 217 13.39 -5.41 -22.56
C ASN A 217 12.04 -6.10 -22.84
N VAL A 218 11.06 -5.30 -23.21
CA VAL A 218 9.68 -5.74 -23.48
C VAL A 218 9.59 -6.82 -24.55
N LYS A 219 8.74 -7.81 -24.30
CA LYS A 219 8.43 -8.91 -25.20
C LYS A 219 7.10 -8.68 -25.92
N GLN A 220 6.76 -9.58 -26.83
CA GLN A 220 5.42 -9.63 -27.40
C GLN A 220 4.39 -10.03 -26.34
N ILE A 221 3.14 -9.59 -26.49
CA ILE A 221 2.05 -10.09 -25.66
C ILE A 221 1.89 -11.59 -25.95
N GLU A 222 2.13 -12.41 -24.95
CA GLU A 222 1.88 -13.84 -24.98
C GLU A 222 0.42 -14.08 -24.57
N PHE A 223 -0.25 -14.98 -25.30
CA PHE A 223 -1.66 -15.31 -25.01
C PHE A 223 -1.86 -15.79 -23.57
N GLU A 224 -0.88 -16.52 -23.01
CA GLU A 224 -0.95 -16.97 -21.62
C GLU A 224 -0.91 -15.79 -20.63
N ASN A 225 -0.08 -14.78 -20.87
CA ASN A 225 0.00 -13.58 -20.05
C ASN A 225 -1.30 -12.74 -20.17
N LEU A 226 -1.86 -12.63 -21.37
CA LEU A 226 -3.14 -11.97 -21.60
C LEU A 226 -4.26 -12.65 -20.81
N LYS A 227 -4.37 -13.97 -20.90
CA LYS A 227 -5.38 -14.77 -20.19
C LYS A 227 -5.23 -14.66 -18.67
N LEU A 228 -4.02 -14.86 -18.15
CA LEU A 228 -3.77 -14.80 -16.71
C LEU A 228 -3.95 -13.40 -16.15
N GLY A 229 -3.56 -12.37 -16.90
CA GLY A 229 -3.78 -10.96 -16.55
C GLY A 229 -5.26 -10.61 -16.52
N ALA A 230 -6.02 -11.01 -17.56
CA ALA A 230 -7.46 -10.76 -17.63
C ALA A 230 -8.23 -11.43 -16.46
N VAL A 231 -7.92 -12.70 -16.15
CA VAL A 231 -8.55 -13.39 -15.01
C VAL A 231 -8.22 -12.69 -13.69
N ARG A 232 -7.01 -12.15 -13.55
CA ARG A 232 -6.61 -11.41 -12.36
C ARG A 232 -7.36 -10.08 -12.24
N ILE A 233 -7.53 -9.36 -13.34
CA ILE A 233 -8.35 -8.13 -13.39
C ILE A 233 -9.81 -8.44 -13.00
N LEU A 234 -10.40 -9.49 -13.56
CA LEU A 234 -11.77 -9.91 -13.21
C LEU A 234 -11.90 -10.24 -11.72
N PHE A 235 -10.92 -10.91 -11.13
CA PHE A 235 -10.93 -11.20 -9.68
C PHE A 235 -10.83 -9.92 -8.84
N GLY A 236 -10.04 -8.94 -9.29
CA GLY A 236 -9.98 -7.60 -8.70
C GLY A 236 -11.33 -6.86 -8.81
N LEU A 237 -11.95 -6.87 -9.99
CA LEU A 237 -13.28 -6.30 -10.24
C LEU A 237 -14.35 -6.90 -9.32
N MET A 238 -14.35 -8.22 -9.14
CA MET A 238 -15.29 -8.89 -8.23
C MET A 238 -15.12 -8.38 -6.80
N LYS A 239 -13.91 -8.28 -6.28
CA LYS A 239 -13.65 -7.75 -4.94
C LYS A 239 -14.13 -6.30 -4.79
N LYS A 240 -13.83 -5.45 -5.79
CA LYS A 240 -14.19 -4.03 -5.78
C LYS A 240 -15.69 -3.85 -5.92
N LEU A 241 -16.29 -4.31 -7.01
CA LEU A 241 -17.68 -4.00 -7.36
C LEU A 241 -18.70 -4.79 -6.56
N VAL A 242 -18.43 -6.07 -6.24
CA VAL A 242 -19.41 -6.91 -5.55
C VAL A 242 -19.36 -6.74 -4.04
N ILE A 243 -18.17 -6.47 -3.47
CA ILE A 243 -18.01 -6.41 -2.01
C ILE A 243 -17.74 -4.97 -1.55
N ALA A 244 -16.62 -4.38 -1.99
CA ALA A 244 -16.15 -3.12 -1.40
C ALA A 244 -17.13 -1.97 -1.63
N ASP A 245 -17.57 -1.78 -2.86
CA ASP A 245 -18.45 -0.67 -3.22
C ASP A 245 -19.87 -0.88 -2.67
N ARG A 246 -20.32 -2.14 -2.58
CA ARG A 246 -21.62 -2.48 -2.00
C ARG A 246 -21.71 -2.18 -0.50
N LEU A 247 -20.62 -2.37 0.25
CA LEU A 247 -20.55 -2.06 1.68
C LEU A 247 -20.39 -0.56 1.97
N ASN A 248 -19.92 0.23 1.02
CA ASN A 248 -19.55 1.63 1.22
C ASN A 248 -20.68 2.51 1.76
N PRO A 249 -21.94 2.48 1.26
CA PRO A 249 -23.02 3.30 1.79
C PRO A 249 -23.31 3.06 3.27
N MET A 250 -23.34 1.79 3.69
CA MET A 250 -23.53 1.39 5.08
C MET A 250 -22.40 1.91 5.97
N ILE A 251 -21.16 1.71 5.56
CA ILE A 251 -19.98 2.14 6.31
C ILE A 251 -19.97 3.66 6.46
N LYS A 252 -20.20 4.38 5.37
CA LYS A 252 -20.30 5.85 5.39
C LYS A 252 -21.38 6.33 6.35
N GLN A 253 -22.55 5.71 6.33
CA GLN A 253 -23.66 6.04 7.22
C GLN A 253 -23.30 5.83 8.69
N ILE A 254 -22.71 4.68 9.05
CA ILE A 254 -22.33 4.36 10.43
C ILE A 254 -21.24 5.30 10.93
N PHE A 255 -20.19 5.56 10.16
CA PHE A 255 -19.07 6.39 10.61
C PHE A 255 -19.41 7.88 10.68
N SER A 256 -20.28 8.37 9.78
CA SER A 256 -20.69 9.79 9.80
C SER A 256 -21.75 10.11 10.86
N HIS A 257 -22.51 9.11 11.35
CA HIS A 257 -23.59 9.29 12.31
C HIS A 257 -23.47 8.28 13.47
N TYR A 258 -22.23 8.00 13.91
CA TYR A 258 -21.97 6.96 14.92
C TYR A 258 -22.69 7.20 16.25
N ASP A 259 -23.00 8.46 16.57
CA ASP A 259 -23.73 8.83 17.79
C ASP A 259 -25.17 8.29 17.83
N ASP A 260 -25.77 8.06 16.66
CA ASP A 260 -27.13 7.52 16.54
C ASP A 260 -27.19 5.98 16.77
N TYR A 261 -26.03 5.31 16.85
CA TYR A 261 -25.98 3.84 16.84
C TYR A 261 -25.43 3.26 18.13
N GLN A 262 -25.94 2.08 18.49
CA GLN A 262 -25.40 1.25 19.56
C GLN A 262 -24.02 0.70 19.21
N GLY A 263 -23.22 0.38 20.22
CA GLY A 263 -21.85 -0.11 20.05
C GLY A 263 -21.73 -1.39 19.21
N GLY A 264 -22.72 -2.27 19.25
CA GLY A 264 -22.79 -3.45 18.39
C GLY A 264 -22.90 -3.11 16.90
N ILE A 265 -23.68 -2.07 16.55
CA ILE A 265 -23.82 -1.60 15.16
C ILE A 265 -22.53 -0.94 14.70
N ILE A 266 -21.87 -0.18 15.59
CA ILE A 266 -20.55 0.41 15.30
C ILE A 266 -19.50 -0.68 15.05
N ALA A 267 -19.53 -1.77 15.84
CA ALA A 267 -18.64 -2.93 15.63
C ALA A 267 -18.87 -3.61 14.28
N LEU A 268 -20.14 -3.78 13.86
CA LEU A 268 -20.47 -4.27 12.52
C LEU A 268 -19.92 -3.33 11.43
N GLY A 269 -20.06 -2.02 11.62
CA GLY A 269 -19.47 -1.03 10.73
C GLY A 269 -17.94 -1.14 10.63
N ALA A 270 -17.25 -1.35 11.74
CA ALA A 270 -15.79 -1.54 11.78
C ALA A 270 -15.36 -2.83 11.07
N ILE A 271 -16.07 -3.94 11.27
CA ILE A 271 -15.83 -5.21 10.56
C ILE A 271 -16.06 -5.02 9.05
N ALA A 272 -17.19 -4.42 8.68
CA ALA A 272 -17.51 -4.14 7.28
C ALA A 272 -16.46 -3.24 6.61
N TYR A 273 -15.95 -2.23 7.33
CA TYR A 273 -14.87 -1.39 6.83
C TYR A 273 -13.57 -2.16 6.60
N THR A 274 -13.18 -3.03 7.52
CA THR A 274 -11.99 -3.88 7.35
C THR A 274 -12.12 -4.80 6.13
N ILE A 275 -13.31 -5.35 5.89
CA ILE A 275 -13.63 -6.13 4.68
C ILE A 275 -13.56 -5.25 3.43
N GLN A 276 -14.19 -4.09 3.47
CA GLN A 276 -14.15 -3.12 2.38
C GLN A 276 -12.71 -2.73 2.02
N LEU A 277 -11.92 -2.31 3.00
CA LEU A 277 -10.53 -1.90 2.83
C LEU A 277 -9.68 -3.00 2.19
N TYR A 278 -9.85 -4.24 2.65
CA TYR A 278 -9.15 -5.39 2.06
C TYR A 278 -9.59 -5.64 0.61
N CYS A 279 -10.89 -5.68 0.35
CA CYS A 279 -11.40 -5.99 -0.97
C CYS A 279 -11.09 -4.86 -1.98
N ASP A 280 -11.19 -3.61 -1.57
CA ASP A 280 -10.85 -2.45 -2.38
C ASP A 280 -9.35 -2.46 -2.74
N PHE A 281 -8.48 -2.46 -1.74
CA PHE A 281 -7.06 -2.35 -1.96
C PHE A 281 -6.45 -3.61 -2.60
N SER A 282 -6.80 -4.83 -2.12
CA SER A 282 -6.30 -6.05 -2.76
C SER A 282 -6.91 -6.26 -4.15
N GLY A 283 -8.12 -5.77 -4.40
CA GLY A 283 -8.76 -5.76 -5.71
C GLY A 283 -8.01 -4.86 -6.69
N THR A 284 -7.66 -3.65 -6.27
CA THR A 284 -6.83 -2.72 -7.05
C THR A 284 -5.46 -3.31 -7.35
N MET A 285 -4.82 -3.95 -6.37
CA MET A 285 -3.54 -4.64 -6.61
C MET A 285 -3.67 -5.77 -7.63
N ASP A 286 -4.77 -6.54 -7.59
CA ASP A 286 -5.01 -7.58 -8.59
C ASP A 286 -5.22 -7.00 -9.99
N ALA A 287 -5.96 -5.90 -10.11
CA ALA A 287 -6.14 -5.21 -11.38
C ALA A 287 -4.81 -4.68 -11.93
N VAL A 288 -4.05 -3.94 -11.12
CA VAL A 288 -2.73 -3.39 -11.49
C VAL A 288 -1.75 -4.47 -11.95
N MET A 289 -1.62 -5.53 -11.15
CA MET A 289 -0.72 -6.64 -11.48
C MET A 289 -1.22 -7.45 -12.69
N GLY A 290 -2.54 -7.55 -12.86
CA GLY A 290 -3.14 -8.17 -14.04
C GLY A 290 -2.85 -7.39 -15.32
N VAL A 291 -2.99 -6.06 -15.26
CA VAL A 291 -2.63 -5.16 -16.37
C VAL A 291 -1.14 -5.26 -16.70
N ALA A 292 -0.27 -5.18 -15.69
CA ALA A 292 1.17 -5.34 -15.89
C ALA A 292 1.54 -6.69 -16.53
N GLN A 293 0.87 -7.77 -16.10
CA GLN A 293 1.07 -9.12 -16.63
C GLN A 293 0.70 -9.23 -18.11
N ILE A 294 -0.33 -8.52 -18.59
CA ILE A 294 -0.69 -8.46 -20.01
C ILE A 294 0.52 -8.00 -20.85
N PHE A 295 1.26 -7.02 -20.36
CA PHE A 295 2.49 -6.50 -21.02
C PHE A 295 3.76 -7.31 -20.67
N GLY A 296 3.61 -8.47 -20.02
CA GLY A 296 4.73 -9.34 -19.66
C GLY A 296 5.57 -8.86 -18.49
N VAL A 297 5.05 -7.94 -17.67
CA VAL A 297 5.73 -7.41 -16.48
C VAL A 297 5.20 -8.07 -15.22
N THR A 298 6.08 -8.73 -14.48
CA THR A 298 5.76 -9.36 -13.20
C THR A 298 6.09 -8.41 -12.04
N MET A 299 5.06 -8.05 -11.28
CA MET A 299 5.19 -7.20 -10.09
C MET A 299 5.20 -8.03 -8.79
N PRO A 300 5.79 -7.53 -7.70
CA PRO A 300 5.75 -8.19 -6.41
C PRO A 300 4.34 -8.20 -5.82
N GLU A 301 3.97 -9.32 -5.17
CA GLU A 301 2.70 -9.45 -4.47
C GLU A 301 2.61 -8.49 -3.28
N ASN A 302 1.42 -7.90 -3.10
CA ASN A 302 1.17 -6.94 -2.01
C ASN A 302 0.30 -7.52 -0.89
N PHE A 303 -0.39 -8.63 -1.14
CA PHE A 303 -1.23 -9.33 -0.18
C PHE A 303 -1.02 -10.84 -0.23
N GLN A 304 -0.90 -11.48 0.96
CA GLN A 304 -0.80 -12.92 1.10
C GLN A 304 -1.69 -13.42 2.24
N ARG A 305 -3.02 -13.41 2.03
CA ARG A 305 -4.02 -13.93 2.98
C ARG A 305 -3.83 -13.40 4.41
N PRO A 306 -3.91 -12.07 4.62
CA PRO A 306 -3.53 -11.45 5.90
C PRO A 306 -4.40 -11.90 7.08
N PHE A 307 -5.67 -12.23 6.85
CA PHE A 307 -6.60 -12.65 7.90
C PHE A 307 -6.39 -14.09 8.42
N PHE A 308 -5.39 -14.81 7.92
CA PHE A 308 -4.92 -16.08 8.51
C PHE A 308 -3.74 -15.88 9.47
N SER A 309 -3.39 -14.66 9.79
CA SER A 309 -2.25 -14.31 10.64
C SER A 309 -2.53 -14.59 12.11
N LYS A 310 -1.58 -15.23 12.78
CA LYS A 310 -1.65 -15.59 14.21
C LYS A 310 -1.13 -14.47 15.13
N SER A 311 -0.52 -13.43 14.57
CA SER A 311 -0.01 -12.26 15.30
C SER A 311 -0.06 -11.00 14.44
N ILE A 312 -0.04 -9.83 15.10
CA ILE A 312 0.03 -8.53 14.41
C ILE A 312 1.31 -8.42 13.56
N SER A 313 2.44 -8.93 14.05
CA SER A 313 3.69 -8.97 13.27
C SER A 313 3.58 -9.81 12.00
N GLU A 314 2.83 -10.92 12.04
CA GLU A 314 2.57 -11.77 10.88
C GLU A 314 1.59 -11.09 9.92
N PHE A 315 0.53 -10.43 10.44
CA PHE A 315 -0.43 -9.69 9.65
C PHE A 315 0.28 -8.67 8.73
N TRP A 316 1.18 -7.86 9.27
CA TRP A 316 1.92 -6.86 8.50
C TRP A 316 2.98 -7.42 7.56
N LYS A 317 3.34 -8.69 7.66
CA LYS A 317 4.12 -9.41 6.64
C LYS A 317 3.28 -9.91 5.48
N ARG A 318 1.95 -9.95 5.65
CA ARG A 318 0.98 -10.44 4.67
C ARG A 318 0.09 -9.34 4.09
N TRP A 319 0.05 -8.16 4.72
CA TRP A 319 -0.71 -6.97 4.33
C TRP A 319 0.24 -5.88 3.85
N HIS A 320 -0.06 -5.27 2.70
CA HIS A 320 0.72 -4.19 2.08
C HIS A 320 2.24 -4.47 2.10
N ILE A 321 2.61 -5.65 1.59
CA ILE A 321 3.95 -6.26 1.71
C ILE A 321 5.02 -5.33 1.18
N THR A 322 4.78 -4.67 0.04
CA THR A 322 5.76 -3.83 -0.62
C THR A 322 6.10 -2.57 0.20
N LEU A 323 5.10 -1.97 0.87
CA LEU A 323 5.33 -0.87 1.81
C LEU A 323 6.06 -1.35 3.06
N GLY A 324 5.63 -2.45 3.66
CA GLY A 324 6.28 -3.04 4.84
C GLY A 324 7.75 -3.38 4.59
N THR A 325 8.07 -3.99 3.44
CA THR A 325 9.46 -4.25 3.05
C THR A 325 10.23 -2.96 2.76
N TRP A 326 9.58 -1.93 2.21
CA TRP A 326 10.20 -0.62 2.00
C TRP A 326 10.65 -0.01 3.34
N PHE A 327 9.77 0.08 4.33
CA PHE A 327 10.11 0.60 5.65
C PHE A 327 11.20 -0.23 6.35
N LYS A 328 11.15 -1.55 6.19
CA LYS A 328 12.18 -2.44 6.72
C LYS A 328 13.55 -2.16 6.13
N ASP A 329 13.64 -2.00 4.80
CA ASP A 329 14.91 -1.85 4.09
C ASP A 329 15.51 -0.45 4.22
N TYR A 330 14.68 0.60 4.25
CA TYR A 330 15.14 1.99 4.17
C TYR A 330 15.02 2.76 5.50
N ILE A 331 14.30 2.24 6.50
CA ILE A 331 14.21 2.83 7.83
C ILE A 331 14.73 1.86 8.91
N PHE A 332 14.11 0.68 9.05
CA PHE A 332 14.43 -0.23 10.15
C PHE A 332 15.91 -0.65 10.15
N TYR A 333 16.40 -1.21 9.05
CA TYR A 333 17.79 -1.65 8.98
C TYR A 333 18.81 -0.51 9.09
N PRO A 334 18.67 0.66 8.41
CA PRO A 334 19.59 1.77 8.60
C PRO A 334 19.66 2.26 10.04
N VAL A 335 18.52 2.33 10.75
CA VAL A 335 18.49 2.72 12.17
C VAL A 335 19.20 1.68 13.03
N THR A 336 18.80 0.40 12.95
CA THR A 336 19.39 -0.67 13.78
C THR A 336 20.88 -0.90 13.52
N MET A 337 21.33 -0.69 12.27
CA MET A 337 22.74 -0.84 11.89
C MET A 337 23.60 0.39 12.19
N SER A 338 23.01 1.49 12.67
CA SER A 338 23.75 2.69 13.06
C SER A 338 24.64 2.44 14.26
N LYS A 339 25.76 3.19 14.37
CA LYS A 339 26.69 3.03 15.52
C LYS A 339 25.99 3.21 16.87
N PRO A 340 25.15 4.26 17.09
CA PRO A 340 24.46 4.42 18.37
C PRO A 340 23.62 3.20 18.73
N MET A 341 22.87 2.64 17.76
CA MET A 341 22.00 1.49 18.01
C MET A 341 22.78 0.19 18.25
N LYS A 342 23.91 -0.02 17.57
CA LYS A 342 24.82 -1.15 17.85
C LYS A 342 25.41 -1.07 19.25
N ASN A 343 25.84 0.12 19.68
CA ASN A 343 26.36 0.34 21.04
C ASN A 343 25.26 0.12 22.07
N LEU A 344 24.06 0.66 21.84
CA LEU A 344 22.90 0.44 22.70
C LEU A 344 22.57 -1.05 22.82
N THR A 345 22.51 -1.77 21.68
CA THR A 345 22.26 -3.22 21.67
C THR A 345 23.31 -3.99 22.50
N SER A 346 24.59 -3.66 22.32
CA SER A 346 25.68 -4.31 23.05
C SER A 346 25.60 -4.06 24.56
N SER A 347 25.36 -2.81 24.97
CA SER A 347 25.21 -2.43 26.37
C SER A 347 23.95 -3.02 27.01
N ALA A 348 22.82 -2.95 26.30
CA ALA A 348 21.55 -3.48 26.76
C ALA A 348 21.57 -5.02 26.88
N ARG A 349 22.26 -5.71 25.97
CA ARG A 349 22.39 -7.17 26.02
C ARG A 349 23.11 -7.63 27.31
N LYS A 350 24.13 -6.89 27.75
CA LYS A 350 24.85 -7.18 29.02
C LYS A 350 23.96 -7.04 30.25
N LYS A 351 23.01 -6.09 30.23
CA LYS A 351 22.12 -5.77 31.36
C LYS A 351 20.80 -6.54 31.36
N LEU A 352 20.19 -6.71 30.17
CA LEU A 352 18.85 -7.22 29.99
C LEU A 352 18.80 -8.61 29.31
N GLY A 353 19.95 -9.19 29.01
CA GLY A 353 20.05 -10.50 28.37
C GLY A 353 19.81 -10.50 26.87
N ASN A 354 19.83 -11.70 26.30
CA ASN A 354 19.82 -11.89 24.83
C ASN A 354 18.47 -11.62 24.16
N HIS A 355 17.36 -11.61 24.91
CA HIS A 355 16.04 -11.30 24.37
C HIS A 355 15.74 -9.81 24.46
N PHE A 356 15.76 -9.22 25.64
CA PHE A 356 15.36 -7.84 25.87
C PHE A 356 16.40 -6.81 25.42
N GLY A 357 17.69 -7.16 25.43
CA GLY A 357 18.76 -6.26 25.01
C GLY A 357 18.62 -5.82 23.53
N PRO A 358 18.56 -6.73 22.57
CA PRO A 358 18.31 -6.40 21.17
C PRO A 358 16.93 -5.77 20.93
N LEU A 359 15.91 -6.14 21.73
CA LEU A 359 14.56 -5.62 21.62
C LEU A 359 14.51 -4.11 21.91
N LEU A 360 15.31 -3.60 22.87
CA LEU A 360 15.36 -2.18 23.18
C LEU A 360 15.85 -1.33 21.98
N ALA A 361 16.91 -1.74 21.31
CA ALA A 361 17.37 -1.03 20.11
C ALA A 361 16.43 -1.25 18.91
N GLY A 362 15.85 -2.44 18.82
CA GLY A 362 14.84 -2.77 17.80
C GLY A 362 13.55 -1.96 17.97
N SER A 363 13.14 -1.66 19.20
CA SER A 363 11.93 -0.87 19.48
C SER A 363 12.06 0.57 18.99
N ILE A 364 13.24 1.18 19.07
CA ILE A 364 13.48 2.53 18.51
C ILE A 364 13.31 2.51 16.99
N ALA A 365 13.89 1.53 16.32
CA ALA A 365 13.73 1.39 14.88
C ALA A 365 12.28 1.09 14.48
N LEU A 366 11.59 0.26 15.26
CA LEU A 366 10.19 -0.08 15.08
C LEU A 366 9.30 1.17 15.28
N PHE A 367 9.58 1.98 16.28
CA PHE A 367 8.92 3.28 16.50
C PHE A 367 9.07 4.17 15.27
N CYS A 368 10.30 4.36 14.76
CA CYS A 368 10.52 5.15 13.55
C CYS A 368 9.71 4.63 12.36
N VAL A 369 9.66 3.30 12.16
CA VAL A 369 8.88 2.68 11.09
C VAL A 369 7.40 3.01 11.22
N TRP A 370 6.81 2.80 12.39
CA TRP A 370 5.37 2.95 12.58
C TRP A 370 4.93 4.41 12.64
N PHE A 371 5.77 5.28 13.16
CA PHE A 371 5.54 6.73 13.10
C PHE A 371 5.55 7.22 11.64
N CYS A 372 6.55 6.83 10.85
CA CYS A 372 6.62 7.15 9.43
C CYS A 372 5.48 6.50 8.62
N ASN A 373 5.05 5.28 9.01
CA ASN A 373 3.91 4.61 8.39
C ASN A 373 2.61 5.40 8.62
N GLY A 374 2.34 5.83 9.85
CA GLY A 374 1.19 6.68 10.17
C GLY A 374 1.22 7.99 9.37
N LEU A 375 2.36 8.68 9.34
CA LEU A 375 2.52 9.89 8.53
C LEU A 375 2.32 9.62 7.03
N TRP A 376 2.82 8.50 6.50
CA TRP A 376 2.66 8.18 5.08
C TRP A 376 1.20 8.05 4.66
N HIS A 377 0.35 7.47 5.51
CA HIS A 377 -1.07 7.33 5.25
C HIS A 377 -1.83 8.65 5.18
N GLY A 378 -1.44 9.67 5.95
CA GLY A 378 -2.13 10.95 5.87
C GLY A 378 -1.72 11.97 6.91
N SER A 379 -2.18 13.20 6.70
CA SER A 379 -1.91 14.36 7.53
C SER A 379 -3.01 14.56 8.60
N ALA A 380 -3.29 13.53 9.40
CA ALA A 380 -4.25 13.59 10.50
C ALA A 380 -3.78 12.78 11.72
N TRP A 381 -4.21 13.20 12.91
CA TRP A 381 -3.86 12.52 14.16
C TRP A 381 -4.36 11.08 14.24
N GLY A 382 -5.46 10.74 13.56
CA GLY A 382 -5.96 9.36 13.46
C GLY A 382 -4.95 8.41 12.83
N TYR A 383 -4.25 8.83 11.76
CA TYR A 383 -3.21 8.02 11.11
C TYR A 383 -1.96 7.85 11.97
N ILE A 384 -1.55 8.90 12.68
CA ILE A 384 -0.42 8.81 13.64
C ILE A 384 -0.78 7.84 14.75
N PHE A 385 -1.99 7.94 15.29
CA PHE A 385 -2.51 7.03 16.32
C PHE A 385 -2.53 5.57 15.80
N PHE A 386 -3.04 5.35 14.59
CA PHE A 386 -3.02 4.02 13.95
C PHE A 386 -1.61 3.42 13.90
N GLY A 387 -0.62 4.20 13.47
CA GLY A 387 0.78 3.77 13.47
C GLY A 387 1.26 3.42 14.89
N MET A 388 1.01 4.28 15.86
CA MET A 388 1.42 4.06 17.25
C MET A 388 0.68 2.88 17.91
N TYR A 389 -0.59 2.67 17.59
CA TYR A 389 -1.36 1.51 18.01
C TYR A 389 -0.68 0.19 17.58
N HIS A 390 -0.32 0.08 16.30
CA HIS A 390 0.35 -1.11 15.80
C HIS A 390 1.78 -1.26 16.33
N PHE A 391 2.50 -0.14 16.54
CA PHE A 391 3.80 -0.16 17.23
C PHE A 391 3.67 -0.79 18.62
N VAL A 392 2.71 -0.31 19.42
CA VAL A 392 2.49 -0.82 20.79
C VAL A 392 2.11 -2.29 20.77
N LEU A 393 1.20 -2.72 19.88
CA LEU A 393 0.80 -4.12 19.79
C LEU A 393 1.94 -5.06 19.37
N ILE A 394 2.80 -4.65 18.45
CA ILE A 394 3.94 -5.46 18.03
C ILE A 394 4.99 -5.52 19.13
N LEU A 395 5.29 -4.38 19.75
CA LEU A 395 6.28 -4.30 20.82
C LEU A 395 5.84 -5.11 22.05
N SER A 396 4.60 -4.91 22.52
CA SER A 396 4.05 -5.65 23.66
C SER A 396 4.02 -7.16 23.39
N GLY A 397 3.61 -7.58 22.18
CA GLY A 397 3.66 -8.97 21.76
C GLY A 397 5.06 -9.59 21.86
N ASN A 398 6.09 -8.84 21.46
CA ASN A 398 7.48 -9.29 21.57
C ASN A 398 7.98 -9.30 23.04
N ILE A 399 7.54 -8.36 23.87
CA ILE A 399 7.90 -8.31 25.30
C ILE A 399 7.31 -9.50 26.06
N ILE A 400 6.02 -9.79 25.83
CA ILE A 400 5.31 -10.84 26.57
C ILE A 400 5.54 -12.26 26.01
N ALA A 401 6.13 -12.41 24.83
CA ALA A 401 6.31 -13.71 24.17
C ALA A 401 6.99 -14.77 25.04
N PRO A 402 8.07 -14.49 25.78
CA PRO A 402 8.68 -15.47 26.67
C PRO A 402 7.74 -15.91 27.82
N ALA A 403 6.98 -14.96 28.39
CA ALA A 403 6.02 -15.25 29.46
C ALA A 403 4.85 -16.12 28.95
N VAL A 404 4.32 -15.82 27.75
CA VAL A 404 3.28 -16.65 27.11
C VAL A 404 3.80 -18.07 26.82
N THR A 405 5.05 -18.20 26.37
CA THR A 405 5.66 -19.51 26.12
C THR A 405 5.81 -20.31 27.42
N ALA A 406 6.27 -19.67 28.49
CA ALA A 406 6.40 -20.30 29.82
C ALA A 406 5.02 -20.70 30.39
N PHE A 407 4.03 -19.84 30.26
CA PHE A 407 2.65 -20.08 30.68
C PHE A 407 2.02 -21.28 29.93
N ASN A 408 2.15 -21.31 28.61
CA ASN A 408 1.66 -22.43 27.80
C ASN A 408 2.32 -23.76 28.19
N LYS A 409 3.65 -23.73 28.46
CA LYS A 409 4.38 -24.92 28.92
C LYS A 409 3.89 -25.38 30.29
N LYS A 410 3.66 -24.45 31.22
CA LYS A 410 3.19 -24.75 32.59
C LYS A 410 1.79 -25.39 32.58
N LEU A 411 0.91 -24.91 31.70
CA LEU A 411 -0.47 -25.42 31.57
C LEU A 411 -0.61 -26.55 30.54
N HIS A 412 0.48 -27.08 30.00
CA HIS A 412 0.49 -28.10 28.95
C HIS A 412 -0.38 -27.75 27.72
N ILE A 413 -0.50 -26.44 27.41
CA ILE A 413 -1.27 -25.99 26.27
C ILE A 413 -0.48 -26.27 24.98
N ASN A 414 -1.06 -27.08 24.10
CA ASN A 414 -0.50 -27.35 22.77
C ASN A 414 -0.76 -26.16 21.86
N SER A 415 0.25 -25.28 21.66
CA SER A 415 0.16 -24.12 20.77
C SER A 415 0.01 -24.47 19.29
N GLU A 416 0.24 -25.73 18.90
CA GLU A 416 0.11 -26.21 17.54
C GLU A 416 -1.29 -26.79 17.25
N CYS A 417 -2.13 -26.98 18.27
CA CYS A 417 -3.49 -27.49 18.06
C CYS A 417 -4.34 -26.48 17.26
N PHE A 418 -5.33 -27.01 16.55
CA PHE A 418 -6.21 -26.22 15.69
C PHE A 418 -6.96 -25.12 16.45
N ALA A 419 -7.51 -25.44 17.61
CA ALA A 419 -8.28 -24.49 18.42
C ALA A 419 -7.40 -23.29 18.87
N TYR A 420 -6.15 -23.53 19.29
CA TYR A 420 -5.23 -22.46 19.67
C TYR A 420 -4.85 -21.57 18.48
N LYS A 421 -4.64 -22.16 17.29
CA LYS A 421 -4.39 -21.41 16.06
C LYS A 421 -5.58 -20.53 15.68
N VAL A 422 -6.80 -21.07 15.77
CA VAL A 422 -8.03 -20.29 15.53
C VAL A 422 -8.15 -19.14 16.52
N PHE A 423 -7.93 -19.38 17.82
CA PHE A 423 -7.92 -18.32 18.83
C PHE A 423 -6.92 -17.21 18.49
N GLN A 424 -5.69 -17.55 18.09
CA GLN A 424 -4.69 -16.57 17.69
C GLN A 424 -5.14 -15.74 16.48
N ILE A 425 -5.75 -16.38 15.48
CA ILE A 425 -6.26 -15.71 14.26
C ILE A 425 -7.40 -14.76 14.64
N VAL A 426 -8.41 -15.23 15.38
CA VAL A 426 -9.57 -14.41 15.79
C VAL A 426 -9.11 -13.21 16.62
N ARG A 427 -8.26 -13.41 17.63
CA ARG A 427 -7.66 -12.34 18.42
C ARG A 427 -6.95 -11.31 17.52
N THR A 428 -6.16 -11.79 16.55
CA THR A 428 -5.43 -10.90 15.62
C THR A 428 -6.39 -10.10 14.75
N CYS A 429 -7.44 -10.74 14.22
CA CYS A 429 -8.48 -10.06 13.45
C CYS A 429 -9.20 -8.97 14.26
N ILE A 430 -9.57 -9.26 15.52
CA ILE A 430 -10.21 -8.26 16.40
C ILE A 430 -9.30 -7.04 16.59
N LEU A 431 -8.01 -7.26 16.89
CA LEU A 431 -7.06 -6.17 17.05
C LEU A 431 -6.86 -5.37 15.76
N VAL A 432 -6.88 -6.02 14.59
CA VAL A 432 -6.82 -5.34 13.29
C VAL A 432 -8.08 -4.50 13.05
N VAL A 433 -9.27 -5.06 13.27
CA VAL A 433 -10.56 -4.33 13.10
C VAL A 433 -10.59 -3.06 13.95
N ILE A 434 -10.12 -3.13 15.20
CA ILE A 434 -10.02 -1.94 16.07
C ILE A 434 -9.06 -0.90 15.46
N GLY A 435 -7.89 -1.33 14.99
CA GLY A 435 -6.93 -0.43 14.34
C GLY A 435 -7.51 0.24 13.08
N GLU A 436 -8.13 -0.55 12.21
CA GLU A 436 -8.74 -0.06 10.97
C GLU A 436 -9.94 0.88 11.24
N MET A 437 -10.69 0.68 12.34
CA MET A 437 -11.72 1.63 12.76
C MET A 437 -11.13 3.02 13.04
N PHE A 438 -10.00 3.10 13.77
CA PHE A 438 -9.30 4.38 13.99
C PHE A 438 -8.74 4.97 12.69
N PHE A 439 -8.31 4.13 11.77
CA PHE A 439 -7.84 4.56 10.45
C PHE A 439 -8.97 5.24 9.63
N ARG A 440 -10.20 4.72 9.72
CA ARG A 440 -11.37 5.25 9.01
C ARG A 440 -11.98 6.46 9.67
N ALA A 441 -11.84 6.59 10.98
CA ALA A 441 -12.41 7.72 11.73
C ALA A 441 -11.74 9.03 11.28
N GLU A 442 -12.55 10.04 10.95
CA GLU A 442 -12.05 11.34 10.46
C GLU A 442 -11.14 12.04 11.48
N ARG A 443 -11.45 11.85 12.79
CA ARG A 443 -10.71 12.43 13.90
C ARG A 443 -10.41 11.37 14.95
N LEU A 444 -9.29 11.53 15.64
CA LEU A 444 -8.95 10.65 16.76
C LEU A 444 -10.03 10.62 17.84
N THR A 445 -10.60 11.78 18.16
CA THR A 445 -11.70 11.90 19.14
C THR A 445 -12.93 11.08 18.72
N THR A 446 -13.32 11.15 17.44
CA THR A 446 -14.38 10.33 16.88
C THR A 446 -14.09 8.83 17.05
N GLY A 447 -12.88 8.39 16.71
CA GLY A 447 -12.48 6.99 16.90
C GLY A 447 -12.52 6.55 18.36
N LEU A 448 -12.09 7.41 19.30
CA LEU A 448 -12.16 7.13 20.73
C LEU A 448 -13.62 7.05 21.22
N SER A 449 -14.51 7.95 20.76
CA SER A 449 -15.94 7.91 21.10
C SER A 449 -16.61 6.65 20.56
N MET A 450 -16.34 6.27 19.31
CA MET A 450 -16.82 5.01 18.70
C MET A 450 -16.37 3.79 19.50
N PHE A 451 -15.09 3.74 19.86
CA PHE A 451 -14.53 2.65 20.68
C PHE A 451 -15.18 2.64 22.09
N GLY A 452 -15.35 3.81 22.70
CA GLY A 452 -16.05 3.95 23.98
C GLY A 452 -17.46 3.35 23.93
N LYS A 453 -18.27 3.70 22.92
CA LYS A 453 -19.61 3.13 22.71
C LYS A 453 -19.59 1.62 22.47
N MET A 454 -18.60 1.11 21.73
CA MET A 454 -18.43 -0.35 21.54
C MET A 454 -18.19 -1.09 22.87
N VAL A 455 -17.60 -0.45 23.88
CA VAL A 455 -17.33 -1.07 25.18
C VAL A 455 -18.49 -0.85 26.15
N THR A 456 -19.10 0.34 26.17
CA THR A 456 -20.10 0.73 27.20
C THR A 456 -21.54 0.46 26.79
N ASP A 457 -21.85 0.45 25.49
CA ASP A 457 -23.22 0.27 24.95
C ASP A 457 -23.25 -0.83 23.87
N PHE A 458 -22.60 -1.96 24.14
CA PHE A 458 -22.55 -3.07 23.19
C PHE A 458 -23.88 -3.83 23.12
N SER A 459 -24.69 -3.48 22.14
CA SER A 459 -26.00 -4.11 21.89
C SER A 459 -26.33 -4.17 20.41
N PHE A 460 -27.13 -5.14 20.02
CA PHE A 460 -27.72 -5.30 18.69
C PHE A 460 -29.25 -5.17 18.70
N SER A 461 -29.84 -4.68 19.80
CA SER A 461 -31.30 -4.63 19.95
C SER A 461 -31.99 -3.71 18.92
N SER A 462 -31.27 -2.73 18.39
CA SER A 462 -31.75 -1.86 17.33
C SER A 462 -31.65 -2.46 15.92
N LEU A 463 -31.05 -3.67 15.76
CA LEU A 463 -30.90 -4.31 14.46
C LEU A 463 -32.24 -4.84 13.97
N ASN A 464 -32.91 -4.08 13.11
CA ASN A 464 -34.18 -4.42 12.50
C ASN A 464 -34.23 -3.95 11.04
N TYR A 465 -35.31 -4.22 10.34
CA TYR A 465 -35.48 -3.86 8.93
C TYR A 465 -35.38 -2.35 8.69
N GLU A 466 -35.95 -1.52 9.57
CA GLU A 466 -35.91 -0.07 9.45
C GLU A 466 -34.46 0.47 9.60
N LEU A 467 -33.69 -0.11 10.51
CA LEU A 467 -32.29 0.23 10.65
C LEU A 467 -31.50 -0.15 9.39
N MET A 468 -31.72 -1.34 8.82
CA MET A 468 -31.05 -1.76 7.59
C MET A 468 -31.33 -0.78 6.44
N LYS A 469 -32.58 -0.32 6.31
CA LYS A 469 -32.96 0.69 5.33
C LYS A 469 -32.25 2.05 5.59
N LYS A 470 -32.17 2.49 6.85
CA LYS A 470 -31.41 3.70 7.25
C LYS A 470 -29.92 3.54 6.90
N LEU A 471 -29.36 2.35 7.06
CA LEU A 471 -28.00 2.01 6.72
C LEU A 471 -27.77 1.81 5.20
N LYS A 472 -28.80 1.92 4.38
CA LYS A 472 -28.74 1.78 2.91
C LYS A 472 -28.17 0.40 2.48
N ILE A 473 -28.55 -0.64 3.20
CA ILE A 473 -28.22 -2.04 2.89
C ILE A 473 -29.48 -2.89 3.10
N ASP A 474 -29.70 -3.86 2.26
CA ASP A 474 -30.79 -4.82 2.41
C ASP A 474 -30.28 -6.24 2.62
N MET A 475 -31.19 -7.19 2.83
CA MET A 475 -30.84 -8.60 3.06
C MET A 475 -30.22 -9.25 1.83
N HIS A 476 -30.59 -8.82 0.61
CA HIS A 476 -29.99 -9.31 -0.64
C HIS A 476 -28.54 -8.88 -0.75
N ASP A 477 -28.24 -7.60 -0.41
CA ASP A 477 -26.89 -7.09 -0.36
C ASP A 477 -26.00 -7.86 0.61
N VAL A 478 -26.52 -8.13 1.80
CA VAL A 478 -25.82 -8.95 2.82
C VAL A 478 -25.53 -10.36 2.29
N MET A 479 -26.52 -11.01 1.67
CA MET A 479 -26.35 -12.36 1.11
C MET A 479 -25.31 -12.39 -0.02
N ILE A 480 -25.35 -11.41 -0.93
CA ILE A 480 -24.37 -11.30 -2.03
C ILE A 480 -22.96 -11.16 -1.47
N VAL A 481 -22.78 -10.26 -0.48
CA VAL A 481 -21.48 -10.05 0.16
C VAL A 481 -21.01 -11.33 0.87
N LEU A 482 -21.87 -12.02 1.62
CA LEU A 482 -21.51 -13.26 2.30
C LEU A 482 -21.11 -14.38 1.33
N VAL A 483 -21.82 -14.54 0.20
CA VAL A 483 -21.48 -15.52 -0.84
C VAL A 483 -20.12 -15.18 -1.47
N ALA A 484 -19.89 -13.90 -1.80
CA ALA A 484 -18.62 -13.48 -2.36
C ALA A 484 -17.45 -13.64 -1.38
N LEU A 485 -17.67 -13.35 -0.09
CA LEU A 485 -16.67 -13.57 0.97
C LEU A 485 -16.40 -15.06 1.18
N ALA A 486 -17.43 -15.91 1.15
CA ALA A 486 -17.26 -17.36 1.24
C ALA A 486 -16.41 -17.88 0.07
N PHE A 487 -16.62 -17.37 -1.14
CA PHE A 487 -15.81 -17.71 -2.32
C PHE A 487 -14.33 -17.29 -2.13
N ILE A 488 -14.07 -16.05 -1.69
CA ILE A 488 -12.71 -15.58 -1.38
C ILE A 488 -12.08 -16.42 -0.25
N PHE A 489 -12.85 -16.77 0.77
CA PHE A 489 -12.38 -17.57 1.91
C PHE A 489 -11.95 -18.97 1.47
N VAL A 490 -12.77 -19.66 0.65
CA VAL A 490 -12.43 -20.99 0.11
C VAL A 490 -11.14 -20.92 -0.71
N ILE A 491 -11.01 -19.95 -1.63
CA ILE A 491 -9.78 -19.74 -2.39
C ILE A 491 -8.58 -19.50 -1.46
N SER A 492 -8.77 -18.70 -0.42
CA SER A 492 -7.72 -18.37 0.54
C SER A 492 -7.28 -19.58 1.35
N VAL A 493 -8.22 -20.44 1.79
CA VAL A 493 -7.92 -21.71 2.49
C VAL A 493 -7.13 -22.66 1.59
N LEU A 494 -7.56 -22.81 0.33
CA LEU A 494 -6.85 -23.66 -0.63
C LEU A 494 -5.42 -23.16 -0.89
N ASN A 495 -5.27 -21.86 -1.09
CA ASN A 495 -3.96 -21.26 -1.28
C ASN A 495 -3.08 -21.36 -0.02
N GLU A 496 -3.64 -21.29 1.21
CA GLU A 496 -2.89 -21.48 2.47
C GLU A 496 -2.39 -22.92 2.61
N LYS A 497 -3.13 -23.88 2.05
CA LYS A 497 -2.70 -25.29 1.93
C LYS A 497 -1.73 -25.55 0.78
N GLY A 498 -1.26 -24.52 0.07
CA GLY A 498 -0.31 -24.63 -1.05
C GLY A 498 -0.95 -24.95 -2.41
N ILE A 499 -2.27 -24.96 -2.51
CA ILE A 499 -2.99 -25.23 -3.77
C ILE A 499 -3.22 -23.89 -4.48
N CYS A 500 -2.45 -23.60 -5.52
CA CYS A 500 -2.69 -22.45 -6.39
C CYS A 500 -3.95 -22.67 -7.23
N VAL A 501 -5.08 -22.10 -6.81
CA VAL A 501 -6.40 -22.31 -7.45
C VAL A 501 -6.38 -21.90 -8.92
N ARG A 502 -5.80 -20.73 -9.24
CA ARG A 502 -5.65 -20.25 -10.63
C ARG A 502 -4.86 -21.25 -11.47
N GLY A 503 -3.74 -21.74 -10.96
CA GLY A 503 -2.92 -22.74 -11.63
C GLY A 503 -3.60 -24.09 -11.76
N ALA A 504 -4.40 -24.48 -10.76
CA ALA A 504 -5.17 -25.73 -10.80
C ALA A 504 -6.28 -25.66 -11.88
N ILE A 505 -7.01 -24.55 -11.98
CA ILE A 505 -8.02 -24.33 -13.03
C ILE A 505 -7.35 -24.28 -14.42
N ALA A 506 -6.21 -23.60 -14.56
CA ALA A 506 -5.49 -23.51 -15.83
C ALA A 506 -5.07 -24.88 -16.41
N LYS A 507 -4.88 -25.88 -15.55
CA LYS A 507 -4.55 -27.27 -15.94
C LYS A 507 -5.77 -28.13 -16.31
N ARG A 508 -6.99 -27.63 -16.13
CA ARG A 508 -8.23 -28.35 -16.48
C ARG A 508 -8.53 -28.24 -17.98
N ASN A 509 -9.47 -29.05 -18.44
CA ASN A 509 -9.93 -28.99 -19.83
C ASN A 509 -10.49 -27.60 -20.19
N VAL A 510 -10.64 -27.34 -21.47
CA VAL A 510 -11.08 -26.02 -21.99
C VAL A 510 -12.46 -25.63 -21.47
N VAL A 511 -13.38 -26.59 -21.36
CA VAL A 511 -14.77 -26.35 -20.90
C VAL A 511 -14.78 -25.83 -19.44
N ILE A 512 -14.07 -26.50 -18.54
CA ILE A 512 -13.99 -26.09 -17.12
C ILE A 512 -13.34 -24.73 -17.00
N ARG A 513 -12.28 -24.45 -17.76
CA ARG A 513 -11.60 -23.14 -17.75
C ARG A 513 -12.54 -22.01 -18.16
N TRP A 514 -13.22 -22.19 -19.28
CA TRP A 514 -14.14 -21.17 -19.78
C TRP A 514 -15.39 -21.03 -18.89
N ALA A 515 -15.95 -22.15 -18.39
CA ALA A 515 -17.05 -22.12 -17.45
C ALA A 515 -16.70 -21.29 -16.19
N ALA A 516 -15.50 -21.48 -15.64
CA ALA A 516 -15.05 -20.70 -14.48
C ALA A 516 -14.90 -19.20 -14.79
N VAL A 517 -14.36 -18.85 -15.97
CA VAL A 517 -14.22 -17.45 -16.39
C VAL A 517 -15.59 -16.81 -16.64
N TYR A 518 -16.47 -17.48 -17.37
CA TYR A 518 -17.82 -16.98 -17.63
C TYR A 518 -18.64 -16.86 -16.34
N ALA A 519 -18.53 -17.83 -15.42
CA ALA A 519 -19.18 -17.74 -14.12
C ALA A 519 -18.72 -16.50 -13.33
N LEU A 520 -17.42 -16.18 -13.34
CA LEU A 520 -16.88 -14.98 -12.70
C LEU A 520 -17.38 -13.69 -13.40
N ILE A 521 -17.39 -13.66 -14.73
CA ILE A 521 -17.91 -12.52 -15.50
C ILE A 521 -19.39 -12.30 -15.18
N MET A 522 -20.21 -13.36 -15.26
CA MET A 522 -21.64 -13.28 -14.97
C MET A 522 -21.91 -12.88 -13.52
N PHE A 523 -21.09 -13.36 -12.59
CA PHE A 523 -21.20 -12.97 -11.19
C PHE A 523 -20.96 -11.45 -11.00
N ILE A 524 -19.96 -10.90 -11.69
CA ILE A 524 -19.68 -9.45 -11.66
C ILE A 524 -20.82 -8.66 -12.32
N ILE A 525 -21.29 -9.11 -13.50
CA ILE A 525 -22.36 -8.41 -14.25
C ILE A 525 -23.68 -8.42 -13.47
N ILE A 526 -24.05 -9.53 -12.84
CA ILE A 526 -25.33 -9.65 -12.13
C ILE A 526 -25.28 -8.97 -10.77
N PHE A 527 -24.18 -9.13 -10.03
CA PHE A 527 -24.07 -8.74 -8.63
C PHE A 527 -23.14 -7.56 -8.36
N GLY A 528 -22.53 -6.95 -9.37
CA GLY A 528 -21.71 -5.75 -9.20
C GLY A 528 -22.54 -4.53 -8.81
N ALA A 529 -21.99 -3.68 -7.94
CA ALA A 529 -22.61 -2.40 -7.59
C ALA A 529 -22.25 -1.35 -8.66
N TYR A 530 -23.11 -1.17 -9.65
CA TYR A 530 -22.97 -0.19 -10.74
C TYR A 530 -24.36 0.15 -11.33
N GLY A 531 -24.42 1.16 -12.18
CA GLY A 531 -25.65 1.56 -12.86
C GLY A 531 -26.34 2.77 -12.24
N LYS A 532 -27.64 2.95 -12.53
CA LYS A 532 -28.40 4.12 -12.10
C LYS A 532 -28.52 4.17 -10.58
N GLY A 533 -28.09 5.27 -9.96
CA GLY A 533 -28.10 5.45 -8.50
C GLY A 533 -26.81 4.99 -7.81
N TYR A 534 -25.87 4.38 -8.53
CA TYR A 534 -24.54 4.04 -8.01
C TYR A 534 -23.61 5.25 -8.13
N VAL A 535 -22.90 5.52 -7.05
CA VAL A 535 -21.83 6.51 -7.03
C VAL A 535 -20.51 5.76 -6.97
N ALA A 536 -19.66 5.92 -7.99
CA ALA A 536 -18.35 5.31 -8.01
C ALA A 536 -17.56 5.73 -6.78
N VAL A 537 -16.92 4.77 -6.14
CA VAL A 537 -16.07 5.03 -4.97
C VAL A 537 -14.62 5.04 -5.46
N ASP A 538 -13.94 6.15 -5.22
CA ASP A 538 -12.52 6.24 -5.50
C ASP A 538 -11.74 5.17 -4.72
N PRO A 539 -10.67 4.62 -5.30
CA PRO A 539 -9.78 3.75 -4.55
C PRO A 539 -9.30 4.46 -3.29
N ILE A 540 -9.30 3.74 -2.17
CA ILE A 540 -9.03 4.33 -0.84
C ILE A 540 -7.70 5.10 -0.80
N TYR A 541 -6.71 4.65 -1.56
CA TYR A 541 -5.39 5.30 -1.60
C TYR A 541 -5.21 6.32 -2.75
N ALA A 542 -6.20 6.55 -3.60
CA ALA A 542 -6.11 7.55 -4.67
C ALA A 542 -6.01 8.99 -4.12
N ASN A 543 -6.56 9.21 -2.93
CA ASN A 543 -6.60 10.52 -2.27
C ASN A 543 -5.53 10.71 -1.17
N PHE A 544 -4.54 9.79 -1.09
CA PHE A 544 -3.46 9.85 -0.09
C PHE A 544 -2.16 10.45 -0.60
#